data_6ac53995ebebc13df17f8bea9a4ea4d6
#
_entry.id   6ac53995ebebc13df17f8bea9a4ea4d6
#
_cell.length_a   1.000
_cell.length_b   1.000
_cell.length_c   1.000
_cell.angle_alpha   90.00
_cell.angle_beta   90.00
_cell.angle_gamma   90.00
#
_symmetry.space_group_name_H-M   'P 1'
#
loop_
_entity.id
_entity.type
_entity.pdbx_description
1 polymer ?
#
loop_
_entity_poly.entity_id
_entity_poly.type
_entity_poly.pdbx_seq_one_letter_code
_entity_poly.pdbx_strand_id
1 'polypeptide(L)'
;MNNEAKIAYFSMEIGLSNDIPTYSGGLGVLAGDTIKSGADLKVPLVAVTLLSKKGYFRQDIDGDGRQIEYSVDWDPSRFMVCLPEKVVVQIEGRNVYIQAWCYKVKSVTGGEVDVFYLDTDVAENATEDREITAILYGGDV
;
A
#
# COMPACT_ATOMS: atom_id res chain seq x y z
N MET A 1 -24.45 14.90 -3.79
CA MET A 1 -23.29 14.18 -4.32
C MET A 1 -22.42 15.19 -5.03
N ASN A 2 -21.21 15.43 -4.55
CA ASN A 2 -20.28 16.28 -5.26
C ASN A 2 -19.81 15.54 -6.52
N ASN A 3 -20.20 16.09 -7.67
CA ASN A 3 -19.82 15.58 -8.99
C ASN A 3 -18.41 16.08 -9.41
N GLU A 4 -17.51 16.29 -8.45
CA GLU A 4 -16.15 16.69 -8.74
C GLU A 4 -15.38 15.49 -9.27
N ALA A 5 -14.72 15.69 -10.41
CA ALA A 5 -13.82 14.68 -10.98
C ALA A 5 -12.70 14.38 -9.97
N LYS A 6 -12.59 13.12 -9.57
CA LYS A 6 -11.51 12.68 -8.71
C LYS A 6 -10.30 12.27 -9.52
N ILE A 7 -9.12 12.58 -9.00
CA ILE A 7 -7.84 12.15 -9.55
C ILE A 7 -7.43 10.87 -8.82
N ALA A 8 -7.12 9.82 -9.55
CA ALA A 8 -6.56 8.60 -8.99
C ALA A 8 -5.05 8.54 -9.26
N TYR A 9 -4.27 8.38 -8.20
CA TYR A 9 -2.82 8.25 -8.25
C TYR A 9 -2.44 6.80 -7.94
N PHE A 10 -1.87 6.12 -8.92
CA PHE A 10 -1.43 4.73 -8.80
C PHE A 10 0.08 4.68 -8.63
N SER A 11 0.55 3.97 -7.62
CA SER A 11 1.97 3.73 -7.40
C SER A 11 2.19 2.34 -6.84
N MET A 12 3.29 1.69 -7.22
CA MET A 12 3.68 0.40 -6.66
C MET A 12 4.08 0.51 -5.18
N GLU A 13 4.62 1.65 -4.78
CA GLU A 13 5.01 1.90 -3.39
C GLU A 13 4.59 3.30 -2.95
N ILE A 14 4.18 3.44 -1.70
CA ILE A 14 3.79 4.72 -1.09
C ILE A 14 4.41 4.79 0.31
N GLY A 15 5.28 5.78 0.53
CA GLY A 15 5.96 6.01 1.79
C GLY A 15 5.27 7.07 2.62
N LEU A 16 4.36 6.69 3.51
CA LEU A 16 3.63 7.58 4.40
C LEU A 16 4.13 7.57 5.83
N SER A 17 4.55 6.42 6.33
CA SER A 17 5.04 6.21 7.69
C SER A 17 6.00 5.02 7.72
N ASN A 18 6.96 5.06 8.63
CA ASN A 18 7.85 3.93 8.88
C ASN A 18 7.12 2.70 9.45
N ASP A 19 5.95 2.93 10.06
CA ASP A 19 5.12 1.86 10.62
C ASP A 19 4.29 1.14 9.56
N ILE A 20 4.23 1.71 8.34
CA ILE A 20 3.53 1.14 7.18
C ILE A 20 4.59 0.82 6.11
N PRO A 21 5.22 -0.37 6.16
CA PRO A 21 6.41 -0.70 5.38
C PRO A 21 6.07 -1.10 3.94
N THR A 22 5.32 -0.26 3.23
CA THR A 22 4.86 -0.47 1.85
C THR A 22 5.68 0.31 0.83
N TYR A 23 6.91 0.63 1.18
CA TYR A 23 7.85 1.34 0.30
C TYR A 23 9.31 0.92 0.60
N SER A 24 10.18 1.11 -0.37
CA SER A 24 11.61 0.80 -0.22
C SER A 24 12.53 1.97 -0.54
N GLY A 25 12.12 2.90 -1.37
CA GLY A 25 13.03 3.94 -1.84
C GLY A 25 12.34 5.23 -2.29
N GLY A 26 13.04 5.97 -3.16
CA GLY A 26 12.66 7.31 -3.58
C GLY A 26 11.30 7.42 -4.26
N LEU A 27 10.88 6.37 -4.99
CA LEU A 27 9.56 6.33 -5.60
C LEU A 27 8.44 6.41 -4.54
N GLY A 28 8.61 5.65 -3.45
CA GLY A 28 7.66 5.67 -2.35
C GLY A 28 7.63 7.00 -1.62
N VAL A 29 8.80 7.61 -1.40
CA VAL A 29 8.90 8.95 -0.79
C VAL A 29 8.21 10.00 -1.65
N LEU A 30 8.45 10.01 -2.96
CA LEU A 30 7.78 10.92 -3.90
C LEU A 30 6.26 10.74 -3.87
N ALA A 31 5.79 9.51 -3.90
CA ALA A 31 4.36 9.20 -3.82
C ALA A 31 3.75 9.71 -2.50
N GLY A 32 4.40 9.45 -1.38
CA GLY A 32 3.96 9.91 -0.07
C GLY A 32 3.89 11.43 0.03
N ASP A 33 4.91 12.13 -0.45
CA ASP A 33 4.96 13.60 -0.46
C ASP A 33 3.88 14.19 -1.38
N THR A 34 3.65 13.59 -2.54
CA THR A 34 2.57 13.99 -3.45
C THR A 34 1.19 13.86 -2.78
N ILE A 35 0.94 12.76 -2.08
CA ILE A 35 -0.32 12.52 -1.38
C ILE A 35 -0.51 13.53 -0.24
N LYS A 36 0.53 13.76 0.58
CA LYS A 36 0.47 14.74 1.67
C LYS A 36 0.22 16.15 1.15
N SER A 37 0.90 16.55 0.09
CA SER A 37 0.67 17.86 -0.58
C SER A 37 -0.73 17.95 -1.17
N GLY A 38 -1.24 16.87 -1.74
CA GLY A 38 -2.62 16.79 -2.22
C GLY A 38 -3.64 17.00 -1.10
N ALA A 39 -3.40 16.45 0.07
CA ALA A 39 -4.22 16.69 1.26
C ALA A 39 -4.14 18.16 1.71
N ASP A 40 -2.93 18.72 1.80
CA ASP A 40 -2.71 20.12 2.19
C ASP A 40 -3.46 21.10 1.27
N LEU A 41 -3.46 20.84 -0.02
CA LEU A 41 -4.10 21.66 -1.06
C LEU A 41 -5.58 21.31 -1.28
N LYS A 42 -6.12 20.34 -0.56
CA LYS A 42 -7.51 19.85 -0.72
C LYS A 42 -7.83 19.39 -2.15
N VAL A 43 -6.85 18.80 -2.82
CA VAL A 43 -7.04 18.24 -4.16
C VAL A 43 -7.99 17.03 -4.06
N PRO A 44 -8.96 16.86 -4.98
CA PRO A 44 -9.86 15.69 -5.00
C PRO A 44 -9.11 14.44 -5.49
N LEU A 45 -8.16 13.97 -4.67
CA LEU A 45 -7.21 12.91 -4.95
C LEU A 45 -7.56 11.66 -4.14
N VAL A 46 -7.44 10.50 -4.76
CA VAL A 46 -7.32 9.21 -4.10
C VAL A 46 -6.04 8.53 -4.58
N ALA A 47 -5.42 7.73 -3.72
CA ALA A 47 -4.25 6.95 -4.10
C ALA A 47 -4.52 5.45 -4.01
N VAL A 48 -3.87 4.68 -4.86
CA VAL A 48 -4.04 3.22 -4.93
C VAL A 48 -2.66 2.57 -5.02
N THR A 49 -2.43 1.59 -4.16
CA THR A 49 -1.20 0.79 -4.12
C THR A 49 -1.51 -0.64 -3.68
N LEU A 50 -0.49 -1.46 -3.62
CA LEU A 50 -0.57 -2.83 -3.10
C LEU A 50 -0.27 -2.84 -1.59
N LEU A 51 -0.89 -3.77 -0.87
CA LEU A 51 -0.73 -3.82 0.59
C LEU A 51 0.68 -4.23 1.03
N SER A 52 1.36 -5.07 0.25
CA SER A 52 2.70 -5.57 0.59
C SER A 52 2.81 -6.03 2.05
N LYS A 53 1.95 -6.99 2.42
CA LYS A 53 1.78 -7.44 3.81
C LYS A 53 3.08 -7.99 4.43
N LYS A 54 3.93 -8.59 3.61
CA LYS A 54 5.28 -9.03 3.98
C LYS A 54 6.32 -7.93 3.79
N GLY A 55 5.92 -6.78 3.27
CA GLY A 55 6.74 -5.58 3.10
C GLY A 55 7.90 -5.76 2.12
N TYR A 56 8.89 -4.91 2.32
CA TYR A 56 10.26 -5.07 1.84
C TYR A 56 11.09 -5.59 3.01
N PHE A 57 12.36 -5.93 2.86
CA PHE A 57 13.17 -6.34 3.99
C PHE A 57 13.65 -5.13 4.82
N ARG A 58 13.79 -5.31 6.12
CA ARG A 58 14.43 -4.34 7.00
C ARG A 58 15.92 -4.64 7.04
N GLN A 59 16.73 -3.62 6.82
CA GLN A 59 18.19 -3.69 6.92
C GLN A 59 18.67 -3.11 8.24
N ASP A 60 19.67 -3.76 8.82
CA ASP A 60 20.39 -3.30 9.99
C ASP A 60 21.88 -3.55 9.80
N ILE A 61 22.73 -2.97 10.61
CA ILE A 61 24.19 -3.19 10.58
C ILE A 61 24.57 -3.81 11.92
N ASP A 62 25.23 -4.96 11.89
CA ASP A 62 25.70 -5.62 13.09
C ASP A 62 26.94 -4.93 13.69
N GLY A 63 27.39 -5.43 14.84
CA GLY A 63 28.57 -4.88 15.53
C GLY A 63 29.88 -5.02 14.76
N ASP A 64 29.94 -5.85 13.72
CA ASP A 64 31.08 -6.05 12.83
C ASP A 64 30.97 -5.23 11.53
N GLY A 65 29.92 -4.42 11.39
CA GLY A 65 29.67 -3.59 10.22
C GLY A 65 29.08 -4.34 9.03
N ARG A 66 28.53 -5.54 9.24
CA ARG A 66 27.87 -6.33 8.19
C ARG A 66 26.39 -6.02 8.13
N GLN A 67 25.85 -5.96 6.92
CA GLN A 67 24.41 -5.83 6.72
C GLN A 67 23.68 -7.11 7.13
N ILE A 68 22.66 -6.95 7.95
CA ILE A 68 21.70 -8.01 8.28
C ILE A 68 20.35 -7.63 7.72
N GLU A 69 19.67 -8.61 7.14
CA GLU A 69 18.33 -8.45 6.59
C GLU A 69 17.32 -9.20 7.46
N TYR A 70 16.23 -8.52 7.78
CA TYR A 70 15.11 -9.11 8.53
C TYR A 70 13.86 -9.06 7.67
N SER A 71 13.06 -10.11 7.74
CA SER A 71 11.70 -10.06 7.21
C SER A 71 10.88 -9.05 8.00
N VAL A 72 10.02 -8.34 7.29
CA VAL A 72 9.06 -7.41 7.91
C VAL A 72 7.72 -8.13 8.01
N ASP A 73 7.15 -8.13 9.22
CA ASP A 73 5.80 -8.57 9.48
C ASP A 73 5.07 -7.45 10.20
N TRP A 74 3.95 -7.00 9.64
CA TRP A 74 3.16 -5.93 10.18
C TRP A 74 1.68 -6.20 10.02
N ASP A 75 0.87 -5.64 10.89
CA ASP A 75 -0.58 -5.82 10.89
C ASP A 75 -1.28 -4.57 10.37
N PRO A 76 -1.85 -4.61 9.15
CA PRO A 76 -2.58 -3.48 8.58
C PRO A 76 -3.72 -2.98 9.46
N SER A 77 -4.39 -3.84 10.22
CA SER A 77 -5.54 -3.47 11.04
C SER A 77 -5.21 -2.45 12.14
N ARG A 78 -3.93 -2.29 12.47
CA ARG A 78 -3.47 -1.30 13.44
C ARG A 78 -3.49 0.13 12.89
N PHE A 79 -3.49 0.30 11.58
CA PHE A 79 -3.30 1.60 10.91
C PHE A 79 -4.42 1.95 9.95
N MET A 80 -5.11 0.96 9.40
CA MET A 80 -6.09 1.16 8.34
C MET A 80 -7.35 0.33 8.56
N VAL A 81 -8.39 0.70 7.84
CA VAL A 81 -9.70 0.05 7.90
C VAL A 81 -9.85 -0.87 6.70
N CYS A 82 -10.14 -2.14 6.95
CA CYS A 82 -10.52 -3.08 5.91
C CYS A 82 -11.93 -2.75 5.40
N LEU A 83 -12.06 -2.51 4.11
CA LEU A 83 -13.37 -2.25 3.51
C LEU A 83 -14.14 -3.57 3.31
N PRO A 84 -15.47 -3.57 3.49
CA PRO A 84 -16.26 -4.80 3.38
C PRO A 84 -16.40 -5.29 1.93
N GLU A 85 -16.29 -4.40 0.95
CA GLU A 85 -16.44 -4.72 -0.46
C GLU A 85 -15.18 -5.39 -1.01
N LYS A 86 -15.38 -6.36 -1.90
CA LYS A 86 -14.33 -6.99 -2.69
C LYS A 86 -14.60 -6.77 -4.17
N VAL A 87 -13.53 -6.60 -4.93
CA VAL A 87 -13.59 -6.56 -6.39
C VAL A 87 -12.97 -7.81 -6.97
N VAL A 88 -13.31 -8.13 -8.21
CA VAL A 88 -12.78 -9.28 -8.93
C VAL A 88 -12.12 -8.80 -10.21
N VAL A 89 -10.90 -9.29 -10.45
CA VAL A 89 -10.17 -9.08 -11.71
C VAL A 89 -9.83 -10.42 -12.34
N GLN A 90 -9.66 -10.41 -13.65
CA GLN A 90 -9.20 -11.57 -14.39
C GLN A 90 -7.69 -11.54 -14.53
N ILE A 91 -7.00 -12.55 -14.01
CA ILE A 91 -5.55 -12.74 -14.17
C ILE A 91 -5.33 -14.12 -14.79
N GLU A 92 -4.75 -14.17 -15.96
CA GLU A 92 -4.48 -15.42 -16.70
C GLU A 92 -5.72 -16.34 -16.78
N GLY A 93 -6.90 -15.74 -17.01
CA GLY A 93 -8.17 -16.46 -17.11
C GLY A 93 -8.78 -16.91 -15.79
N ARG A 94 -8.19 -16.57 -14.65
CA ARG A 94 -8.71 -16.86 -13.31
C ARG A 94 -9.35 -15.62 -12.70
N ASN A 95 -10.39 -15.83 -11.91
CA ASN A 95 -10.95 -14.79 -11.05
C ASN A 95 -10.06 -14.61 -9.81
N VAL A 96 -9.51 -13.41 -9.64
CA VAL A 96 -8.75 -13.03 -8.46
C VAL A 96 -9.52 -11.98 -7.68
N TYR A 97 -9.85 -12.30 -6.44
CA TYR A 97 -10.58 -11.43 -5.53
C TYR A 97 -9.61 -10.50 -4.81
N ILE A 98 -9.98 -9.23 -4.71
CA ILE A 98 -9.16 -8.19 -4.10
C ILE A 98 -10.00 -7.48 -3.04
N GLN A 99 -9.48 -7.41 -1.84
CA GLN A 99 -9.99 -6.60 -0.74
C GLN A 99 -9.17 -5.32 -0.62
N ALA A 100 -9.79 -4.22 -0.26
CA ALA A 100 -9.09 -2.96 -0.07
C ALA A 100 -9.04 -2.59 1.41
N TRP A 101 -7.90 -2.07 1.83
CA TRP A 101 -7.70 -1.41 3.11
C TRP A 101 -7.57 0.09 2.87
N CYS A 102 -8.21 0.90 3.67
CA CYS A 102 -8.19 2.35 3.52
C CYS A 102 -7.39 3.00 4.65
N TYR A 103 -6.40 3.79 4.27
CA TYR A 103 -5.67 4.69 5.15
C TYR A 103 -5.99 6.14 4.76
N LYS A 104 -6.42 6.94 5.73
CA LYS A 104 -6.78 8.33 5.49
C LYS A 104 -5.64 9.26 5.88
N VAL A 105 -5.06 9.93 4.89
CA VAL A 105 -4.07 11.00 5.11
C VAL A 105 -4.80 12.29 5.40
N LYS A 106 -4.60 12.82 6.60
CA LYS A 106 -5.23 14.07 7.06
C LYS A 106 -4.21 15.19 7.13
N SER A 107 -4.60 16.36 6.65
CA SER A 107 -3.81 17.58 6.74
C SER A 107 -4.32 18.50 7.84
N VAL A 108 -3.41 19.32 8.38
CA VAL A 108 -3.75 20.41 9.30
C VAL A 108 -4.64 21.49 8.64
N THR A 109 -4.66 21.53 7.31
CA THR A 109 -5.54 22.43 6.54
C THR A 109 -7.00 21.96 6.50
N GLY A 110 -7.28 20.73 7.01
CA GLY A 110 -8.59 20.08 6.92
C GLY A 110 -8.80 19.25 5.66
N GLY A 111 -7.82 19.20 4.74
CA GLY A 111 -7.85 18.32 3.57
C GLY A 111 -7.55 16.87 3.94
N GLU A 112 -8.06 15.95 3.13
CA GLU A 112 -7.88 14.52 3.32
C GLU A 112 -7.66 13.82 1.98
N VAL A 113 -6.83 12.76 1.98
CA VAL A 113 -6.65 11.86 0.85
C VAL A 113 -6.83 10.42 1.33
N ASP A 114 -7.73 9.69 0.71
CA ASP A 114 -7.89 8.26 0.94
C ASP A 114 -6.85 7.49 0.12
N VAL A 115 -6.12 6.61 0.80
CA VAL A 115 -5.15 5.69 0.19
C VAL A 115 -5.68 4.27 0.31
N PHE A 116 -5.90 3.63 -0.83
CA PHE A 116 -6.40 2.27 -0.90
C PHE A 116 -5.24 1.30 -1.13
N TYR A 117 -5.09 0.37 -0.19
CA TYR A 117 -4.12 -0.71 -0.25
C TYR A 117 -4.83 -2.00 -0.68
N LEU A 118 -4.47 -2.52 -1.84
CA LEU A 118 -5.08 -3.69 -2.43
C LEU A 118 -4.44 -4.97 -1.90
N ASP A 119 -5.28 -5.91 -1.48
CA ASP A 119 -4.87 -7.16 -0.84
C ASP A 119 -5.55 -8.35 -1.52
N THR A 120 -4.75 -9.28 -2.04
CA THR A 120 -5.24 -10.55 -2.59
C THR A 120 -5.27 -11.69 -1.58
N ASP A 121 -4.79 -11.48 -0.35
CA ASP A 121 -4.81 -12.49 0.70
C ASP A 121 -6.21 -12.64 1.31
N VAL A 122 -7.13 -13.17 0.52
CA VAL A 122 -8.51 -13.45 0.89
C VAL A 122 -8.85 -14.92 0.67
N ALA A 123 -9.82 -15.41 1.43
CA ALA A 123 -10.15 -16.85 1.47
C ALA A 123 -10.67 -17.39 0.12
N GLU A 124 -11.24 -16.52 -0.71
CA GLU A 124 -11.76 -16.87 -2.03
C GLU A 124 -10.68 -17.21 -3.05
N ASN A 125 -9.44 -16.77 -2.80
CA ASN A 125 -8.33 -16.98 -3.73
C ASN A 125 -7.58 -18.29 -3.44
N ALA A 126 -7.05 -18.90 -4.50
CA ALA A 126 -6.07 -19.97 -4.39
C ALA A 126 -4.79 -19.47 -3.73
N THR A 127 -3.98 -20.38 -3.17
CA THR A 127 -2.78 -20.03 -2.40
C THR A 127 -1.81 -19.15 -3.20
N GLU A 128 -1.60 -19.47 -4.47
CA GLU A 128 -0.70 -18.69 -5.35
C GLU A 128 -1.23 -17.28 -5.58
N ASP A 129 -2.53 -17.11 -5.76
CA ASP A 129 -3.15 -15.81 -5.98
C ASP A 129 -3.18 -14.95 -4.72
N ARG A 130 -3.22 -15.57 -3.54
CA ARG A 130 -3.13 -14.86 -2.26
C ARG A 130 -1.78 -14.18 -2.04
N GLU A 131 -0.73 -14.65 -2.67
CA GLU A 131 0.63 -14.11 -2.55
C GLU A 131 0.93 -12.97 -3.53
N ILE A 132 0.04 -12.67 -4.49
CA ILE A 132 0.30 -11.66 -5.54
C ILE A 132 0.68 -10.29 -4.95
N THR A 133 0.01 -9.86 -3.89
CA THR A 133 0.25 -8.55 -3.27
C THR A 133 1.12 -8.63 -2.01
N ALA A 134 1.69 -9.79 -1.69
CA ALA A 134 2.32 -10.01 -0.38
C ALA A 134 3.66 -9.28 -0.23
N ILE A 135 4.47 -9.22 -1.27
CA ILE A 135 5.86 -8.76 -1.23
C ILE A 135 6.05 -7.59 -2.18
N LEU A 136 6.70 -6.54 -1.70
CA LEU A 136 7.13 -5.41 -2.52
C LEU A 136 8.39 -5.83 -3.30
N TYR A 137 8.32 -5.73 -4.63
CA TYR A 137 9.41 -6.15 -5.52
C TYR A 137 9.89 -7.59 -5.30
N GLY A 138 8.95 -8.51 -5.14
CA GLY A 138 9.23 -9.93 -5.12
C GLY A 138 9.78 -10.36 -6.48
N GLY A 139 11.00 -10.81 -6.51
CA GLY A 139 11.66 -11.37 -7.69
C GLY A 139 12.71 -12.37 -7.26
N ASP A 140 12.91 -13.38 -8.07
CA ASP A 140 14.01 -14.33 -7.87
C ASP A 140 15.33 -13.57 -7.95
N VAL A 141 16.08 -13.69 -6.90
CA VAL A 141 17.48 -13.29 -6.86
C VAL A 141 18.31 -14.49 -7.33
#